data_97899c3125cb2c986530ff28768e3f79
#
_entry.id   97899c3125cb2c986530ff28768e3f79
#
_cell.length_a   1.000
_cell.length_b   1.000
_cell.length_c   1.000
_cell.angle_alpha   90.00
_cell.angle_beta   90.00
_cell.angle_gamma   90.00
#
_symmetry.space_group_name_H-M   'P 1'
#
loop_
_entity.id
_entity.type
_entity.pdbx_description
1 polymer ?
#
loop_
_entity_poly.entity_id
_entity_poly.type
_entity_poly.pdbx_seq_one_letter_code
_entity_poly.pdbx_strand_id
1 'polypeptide(L)'
;MPLQFNPVKLFAGSATQKLAEKVAASYGRELGEVEVSRFSDGEFQPHFNESVRGCDVFLIQSTNPPTDNLMELLMMIDAARRASAHYVTAVIPYFGLARQDRKDKPRVAIGAKLVANLLVAAGINRIMTMDLHAAQIQGFFDIPVDHLDASIIFVPYIKSLKLKNLTIASPDMGGSYRARTFAKFFNAEVVICDKRRKRANEIESMTLIGDVTGQDIVLIDDICDTAGTLAKAAALIMERGASSVRAVCTHPVLSGKAYETLENSVLTELIVTDTIGLKHQSDKVKVLSTADLFAKAIMNVNEHGSISQLFKVE
;
A
#
# COMPACT_ATOMS: atom_id res chain seq x y z
N MET A 1 8.91 37.44 -10.62
CA MET A 1 7.48 37.08 -10.67
C MET A 1 7.23 36.02 -9.62
N PRO A 2 6.20 36.10 -8.79
CA PRO A 2 5.84 34.98 -7.92
C PRO A 2 5.55 33.76 -8.79
N LEU A 3 6.02 32.57 -8.36
CA LEU A 3 5.69 31.31 -9.01
C LEU A 3 4.17 31.16 -8.98
N GLN A 4 3.53 31.17 -10.13
CA GLN A 4 2.09 31.00 -10.24
C GLN A 4 1.86 29.47 -10.33
N PHE A 5 1.46 28.85 -9.21
CA PHE A 5 1.11 27.44 -9.19
C PHE A 5 -0.24 27.23 -9.89
N ASN A 6 -0.35 26.15 -10.63
CA ASN A 6 -1.63 25.75 -11.20
C ASN A 6 -2.62 25.35 -10.09
N PRO A 7 -3.93 25.55 -10.30
CA PRO A 7 -4.92 25.05 -9.36
C PRO A 7 -4.82 23.56 -9.19
N VAL A 8 -4.76 23.08 -7.93
CA VAL A 8 -4.78 21.66 -7.61
C VAL A 8 -6.20 21.16 -7.48
N LYS A 9 -6.49 20.01 -8.07
CA LYS A 9 -7.76 19.29 -7.94
C LYS A 9 -7.49 17.85 -7.51
N LEU A 10 -8.19 17.41 -6.46
CA LEU A 10 -8.10 16.06 -5.90
C LEU A 10 -9.41 15.33 -6.19
N PHE A 11 -9.35 14.17 -6.82
CA PHE A 11 -10.52 13.35 -7.10
C PHE A 11 -10.33 11.95 -6.54
N ALA A 12 -11.40 11.36 -6.04
CA ALA A 12 -11.44 10.00 -5.54
C ALA A 12 -12.00 9.05 -6.59
N GLY A 13 -11.37 7.90 -6.77
CA GLY A 13 -12.04 6.77 -7.37
C GLY A 13 -12.82 5.96 -6.34
N SER A 14 -13.74 5.11 -6.82
CA SER A 14 -14.71 4.38 -6.00
C SER A 14 -14.10 3.51 -4.90
N ALA A 15 -12.91 2.93 -5.14
CA ALA A 15 -12.26 2.04 -4.17
C ALA A 15 -11.60 2.79 -3.01
N THR A 16 -11.39 4.11 -3.12
CA THR A 16 -10.50 4.85 -2.21
C THR A 16 -11.18 6.09 -1.63
N GLN A 17 -12.49 6.24 -1.77
CA GLN A 17 -13.25 7.43 -1.36
C GLN A 17 -12.91 7.89 0.07
N LYS A 18 -13.01 7.00 1.06
CA LYS A 18 -12.76 7.33 2.48
C LYS A 18 -11.34 7.80 2.76
N LEU A 19 -10.33 7.23 2.10
CA LEU A 19 -8.95 7.68 2.24
C LEU A 19 -8.76 9.02 1.52
N ALA A 20 -9.30 9.16 0.32
CA ALA A 20 -9.19 10.40 -0.45
C ALA A 20 -9.83 11.60 0.27
N GLU A 21 -10.95 11.43 0.95
CA GLU A 21 -11.57 12.44 1.81
C GLU A 21 -10.61 12.91 2.92
N LYS A 22 -9.94 11.96 3.60
CA LYS A 22 -8.93 12.28 4.62
C LYS A 22 -7.70 12.98 4.01
N VAL A 23 -7.25 12.53 2.84
CA VAL A 23 -6.13 13.16 2.11
C VAL A 23 -6.48 14.60 1.75
N ALA A 24 -7.67 14.84 1.20
CA ALA A 24 -8.13 16.17 0.84
C ALA A 24 -8.25 17.07 2.07
N ALA A 25 -8.83 16.59 3.17
CA ALA A 25 -8.91 17.32 4.45
C ALA A 25 -7.51 17.67 4.99
N SER A 26 -6.56 16.71 4.96
CA SER A 26 -5.17 16.96 5.41
C SER A 26 -4.42 17.90 4.46
N TYR A 27 -4.74 17.90 3.17
CA TYR A 27 -4.23 18.85 2.18
C TYR A 27 -4.83 20.26 2.35
N GLY A 28 -5.95 20.40 3.08
CA GLY A 28 -6.66 21.66 3.28
C GLY A 28 -7.60 22.05 2.13
N ARG A 29 -8.15 21.05 1.41
CA ARG A 29 -9.13 21.21 0.33
C ARG A 29 -10.23 20.16 0.43
N GLU A 30 -11.31 20.42 -0.30
CA GLU A 30 -12.35 19.42 -0.55
C GLU A 30 -11.98 18.58 -1.79
N LEU A 31 -12.56 17.38 -1.89
CA LEU A 31 -12.49 16.59 -3.11
C LEU A 31 -13.30 17.27 -4.21
N GLY A 32 -12.80 17.19 -5.43
CA GLY A 32 -13.58 17.53 -6.61
C GLY A 32 -14.68 16.51 -6.87
N GLU A 33 -15.74 16.94 -7.53
CA GLU A 33 -16.88 16.10 -7.85
C GLU A 33 -16.62 15.22 -9.08
N VAL A 34 -16.68 13.92 -8.88
CA VAL A 34 -16.67 12.91 -9.95
C VAL A 34 -17.82 11.95 -9.75
N GLU A 35 -18.52 11.65 -10.82
CA GLU A 35 -19.63 10.68 -10.84
C GLU A 35 -19.25 9.49 -11.70
N VAL A 36 -19.59 8.29 -11.24
CA VAL A 36 -19.40 7.05 -11.99
C VAL A 36 -20.78 6.47 -12.35
N SER A 37 -21.26 6.79 -13.55
CA SER A 37 -22.50 6.25 -14.09
C SER A 37 -22.30 4.79 -14.49
N ARG A 38 -23.28 3.94 -14.20
CA ARG A 38 -23.29 2.53 -14.63
C ARG A 38 -24.44 2.25 -15.58
N PHE A 39 -24.13 1.56 -16.68
CA PHE A 39 -25.10 1.12 -17.65
C PHE A 39 -25.68 -0.25 -17.28
N SER A 40 -26.81 -0.61 -17.90
CA SER A 40 -27.54 -1.84 -17.59
C SER A 40 -26.77 -3.12 -17.93
N ASP A 41 -25.83 -3.04 -18.86
CA ASP A 41 -24.95 -4.15 -19.26
C ASP A 41 -23.72 -4.31 -18.36
N GLY A 42 -23.53 -3.37 -17.41
CA GLY A 42 -22.40 -3.35 -16.47
C GLY A 42 -21.25 -2.44 -16.87
N GLU A 43 -21.28 -1.86 -18.07
CA GLU A 43 -20.31 -0.80 -18.41
C GLU A 43 -20.46 0.39 -17.48
N PHE A 44 -19.40 1.18 -17.32
CA PHE A 44 -19.42 2.36 -16.48
C PHE A 44 -18.61 3.51 -17.10
N GLN A 45 -18.98 4.72 -16.74
CA GLN A 45 -18.38 5.95 -17.25
C GLN A 45 -18.15 6.94 -16.10
N PRO A 46 -16.90 7.17 -15.67
CA PRO A 46 -16.57 8.26 -14.78
C PRO A 46 -16.56 9.58 -15.55
N HIS A 47 -17.11 10.64 -14.94
CA HIS A 47 -17.00 12.00 -15.47
C HIS A 47 -16.82 13.02 -14.35
N PHE A 48 -16.09 14.10 -14.64
CA PHE A 48 -15.90 15.20 -13.71
C PHE A 48 -17.06 16.20 -13.83
N ASN A 49 -17.72 16.51 -12.72
CA ASN A 49 -18.81 17.51 -12.66
C ASN A 49 -18.29 18.95 -12.63
N GLU A 50 -16.98 19.13 -12.71
CA GLU A 50 -16.32 20.43 -12.70
C GLU A 50 -15.17 20.53 -13.73
N SER A 51 -14.78 21.73 -14.07
CA SER A 51 -13.68 21.94 -15.03
C SER A 51 -12.34 21.58 -14.41
N VAL A 52 -11.55 20.77 -15.12
CA VAL A 52 -10.16 20.44 -14.78
C VAL A 52 -9.14 21.11 -15.70
N ARG A 53 -9.62 22.00 -16.60
CA ARG A 53 -8.76 22.67 -17.58
C ARG A 53 -7.66 23.49 -16.90
N GLY A 54 -6.41 23.22 -17.28
CA GLY A 54 -5.24 23.91 -16.74
C GLY A 54 -4.91 23.60 -15.28
N CYS A 55 -5.61 22.63 -14.65
CA CYS A 55 -5.37 22.21 -13.29
C CYS A 55 -4.32 21.11 -13.21
N ASP A 56 -3.62 21.02 -12.09
CA ASP A 56 -2.85 19.86 -11.67
C ASP A 56 -3.79 18.91 -10.95
N VAL A 57 -4.08 17.77 -11.60
CA VAL A 57 -5.10 16.80 -11.18
C VAL A 57 -4.45 15.59 -10.52
N PHE A 58 -4.88 15.28 -9.31
CA PHE A 58 -4.48 14.08 -8.55
C PHE A 58 -5.66 13.14 -8.44
N LEU A 59 -5.53 11.94 -9.03
CA LEU A 59 -6.55 10.89 -9.04
C LEU A 59 -6.17 9.84 -8.00
N ILE A 60 -6.93 9.75 -6.91
CA ILE A 60 -6.64 8.88 -5.77
C ILE A 60 -7.46 7.60 -5.91
N GLN A 61 -6.82 6.49 -6.31
CA GLN A 61 -7.49 5.21 -6.53
C GLN A 61 -6.55 4.03 -6.32
N SER A 62 -6.83 3.19 -5.34
CA SER A 62 -6.20 1.87 -5.20
C SER A 62 -6.71 0.90 -6.28
N THR A 63 -5.80 0.12 -6.86
CA THR A 63 -6.13 -0.78 -7.97
C THR A 63 -6.26 -2.25 -7.52
N ASN A 64 -6.74 -2.45 -6.28
CA ASN A 64 -7.14 -3.77 -5.77
C ASN A 64 -8.35 -4.31 -6.55
N PRO A 65 -8.57 -5.64 -6.59
CA PRO A 65 -9.77 -6.21 -7.22
C PRO A 65 -11.08 -5.64 -6.64
N PRO A 66 -12.13 -5.48 -7.47
CA PRO A 66 -12.24 -5.96 -8.86
C PRO A 66 -11.41 -5.13 -9.85
N THR A 67 -11.18 -5.68 -11.05
CA THR A 67 -10.40 -5.02 -12.11
C THR A 67 -11.01 -3.68 -12.54
N ASP A 68 -12.30 -3.48 -12.30
CA ASP A 68 -13.02 -2.21 -12.51
C ASP A 68 -12.28 -1.03 -11.85
N ASN A 69 -11.68 -1.22 -10.68
CA ASN A 69 -10.93 -0.16 -9.99
C ASN A 69 -9.75 0.36 -10.84
N LEU A 70 -9.06 -0.53 -11.55
CA LEU A 70 -8.01 -0.12 -12.48
C LEU A 70 -8.61 0.54 -13.72
N MET A 71 -9.68 -0.04 -14.30
CA MET A 71 -10.34 0.53 -15.48
C MET A 71 -10.92 1.91 -15.20
N GLU A 72 -11.54 2.10 -14.03
CA GLU A 72 -12.05 3.40 -13.59
C GLU A 72 -10.93 4.45 -13.56
N LEU A 73 -9.78 4.10 -12.95
CA LEU A 73 -8.63 5.00 -12.92
C LEU A 73 -8.14 5.35 -14.33
N LEU A 74 -8.03 4.36 -15.24
CA LEU A 74 -7.61 4.60 -16.62
C LEU A 74 -8.58 5.55 -17.36
N MET A 75 -9.89 5.37 -17.17
CA MET A 75 -10.90 6.23 -17.76
C MET A 75 -10.90 7.64 -17.16
N MET A 76 -10.68 7.78 -15.85
CA MET A 76 -10.51 9.09 -15.21
C MET A 76 -9.27 9.83 -15.75
N ILE A 77 -8.16 9.13 -15.99
CA ILE A 77 -6.94 9.70 -16.58
C ILE A 77 -7.24 10.21 -17.99
N ASP A 78 -7.85 9.38 -18.84
CA ASP A 78 -8.21 9.77 -20.21
C ASP A 78 -9.17 10.97 -20.24
N ALA A 79 -10.18 10.97 -19.36
CA ALA A 79 -11.13 12.07 -19.22
C ALA A 79 -10.42 13.39 -18.81
N ALA A 80 -9.52 13.35 -17.81
CA ALA A 80 -8.76 14.51 -17.38
C ALA A 80 -7.88 15.06 -18.51
N ARG A 81 -7.21 14.18 -19.26
CA ARG A 81 -6.38 14.56 -20.42
C ARG A 81 -7.21 15.22 -21.51
N ARG A 82 -8.35 14.63 -21.88
CA ARG A 82 -9.28 15.20 -22.88
C ARG A 82 -9.90 16.51 -22.43
N ALA A 83 -10.11 16.69 -21.13
CA ALA A 83 -10.58 17.94 -20.53
C ALA A 83 -9.47 19.00 -20.37
N SER A 84 -8.26 18.76 -20.93
CA SER A 84 -7.10 19.68 -20.92
C SER A 84 -6.56 19.97 -19.52
N ALA A 85 -6.53 18.98 -18.63
CA ALA A 85 -5.74 19.06 -17.40
C ALA A 85 -4.27 19.38 -17.75
N HIS A 86 -3.62 20.22 -16.94
CA HIS A 86 -2.22 20.58 -17.15
C HIS A 86 -1.31 19.40 -16.82
N TYR A 87 -1.50 18.77 -15.68
CA TYR A 87 -0.71 17.66 -15.19
C TYR A 87 -1.62 16.63 -14.51
N VAL A 88 -1.43 15.35 -14.79
CA VAL A 88 -2.24 14.27 -14.21
C VAL A 88 -1.33 13.34 -13.43
N THR A 89 -1.54 13.27 -12.12
CA THR A 89 -0.86 12.35 -11.20
C THR A 89 -1.81 11.25 -10.77
N ALA A 90 -1.46 9.99 -11.01
CA ALA A 90 -2.14 8.86 -10.43
C ALA A 90 -1.60 8.59 -9.02
N VAL A 91 -2.43 8.80 -8.00
CA VAL A 91 -2.12 8.47 -6.61
C VAL A 91 -2.72 7.10 -6.32
N ILE A 92 -1.88 6.08 -6.27
CA ILE A 92 -2.29 4.68 -6.14
C ILE A 92 -1.79 4.13 -4.80
N PRO A 93 -2.56 4.27 -3.70
CA PRO A 93 -2.13 3.81 -2.38
C PRO A 93 -1.77 2.32 -2.36
N TYR A 94 -2.56 1.48 -3.04
CA TYR A 94 -2.22 0.08 -3.30
C TYR A 94 -2.15 -0.18 -4.81
N PHE A 95 -0.95 -0.53 -5.28
CA PHE A 95 -0.72 -0.91 -6.67
C PHE A 95 -1.06 -2.38 -6.89
N GLY A 96 -2.22 -2.64 -7.48
CA GLY A 96 -2.69 -3.99 -7.81
C GLY A 96 -1.76 -4.68 -8.82
N LEU A 97 -1.76 -6.02 -8.80
CA LEU A 97 -0.90 -6.87 -9.64
C LEU A 97 0.62 -6.70 -9.38
N ALA A 98 1.03 -5.95 -8.35
CA ALA A 98 2.44 -5.77 -7.98
C ALA A 98 3.17 -7.09 -7.70
N ARG A 99 2.45 -8.13 -7.24
CA ARG A 99 3.00 -9.48 -7.03
C ARG A 99 3.38 -10.22 -8.32
N GLN A 100 3.01 -9.67 -9.49
CA GLN A 100 3.35 -10.18 -10.81
C GLN A 100 4.44 -9.31 -11.46
N ASP A 101 5.53 -9.07 -10.73
CA ASP A 101 6.66 -8.22 -11.13
C ASP A 101 7.66 -8.93 -12.05
N ARG A 102 7.58 -10.25 -12.11
CA ARG A 102 8.47 -11.12 -12.90
C ARG A 102 7.76 -12.40 -13.35
N LYS A 103 8.36 -13.12 -14.27
CA LYS A 103 7.89 -14.46 -14.65
C LYS A 103 8.36 -15.47 -13.60
N ASP A 104 7.44 -15.99 -12.80
CA ASP A 104 7.68 -17.07 -11.84
C ASP A 104 7.57 -18.47 -12.48
N LYS A 105 7.02 -18.55 -13.68
CA LYS A 105 6.85 -19.76 -14.51
C LYS A 105 6.76 -19.43 -16.01
N PRO A 106 6.90 -20.45 -16.87
CA PRO A 106 6.79 -20.24 -18.32
C PRO A 106 5.39 -19.71 -18.72
N ARG A 107 5.36 -18.85 -19.73
CA ARG A 107 4.13 -18.39 -20.42
C ARG A 107 3.16 -17.59 -19.54
N VAL A 108 3.65 -16.90 -18.52
CA VAL A 108 2.87 -15.95 -17.71
C VAL A 108 3.19 -14.52 -18.10
N ALA A 109 2.25 -13.63 -17.84
CA ALA A 109 2.45 -12.19 -17.98
C ALA A 109 3.34 -11.62 -16.88
N ILE A 110 3.86 -10.41 -17.10
CA ILE A 110 4.38 -9.53 -16.05
C ILE A 110 3.31 -8.47 -15.81
N GLY A 111 2.34 -8.76 -14.93
CA GLY A 111 1.14 -7.94 -14.71
C GLY A 111 1.46 -6.54 -14.26
N ALA A 112 2.46 -6.36 -13.40
CA ALA A 112 2.90 -5.05 -12.95
C ALA A 112 3.41 -4.16 -14.11
N LYS A 113 4.16 -4.73 -15.07
CA LYS A 113 4.62 -3.99 -16.27
C LYS A 113 3.45 -3.66 -17.19
N LEU A 114 2.51 -4.58 -17.36
CA LEU A 114 1.31 -4.32 -18.16
C LEU A 114 0.51 -3.13 -17.60
N VAL A 115 0.27 -3.11 -16.29
CA VAL A 115 -0.44 -2.00 -15.62
C VAL A 115 0.32 -0.70 -15.77
N ALA A 116 1.65 -0.70 -15.58
CA ALA A 116 2.48 0.49 -15.80
C ALA A 116 2.33 1.05 -17.21
N ASN A 117 2.38 0.18 -18.23
CA ASN A 117 2.19 0.59 -19.63
C ASN A 117 0.80 1.17 -19.89
N LEU A 118 -0.26 0.56 -19.34
CA LEU A 118 -1.64 1.05 -19.50
C LEU A 118 -1.81 2.44 -18.88
N LEU A 119 -1.29 2.66 -17.68
CA LEU A 119 -1.35 3.96 -17.00
C LEU A 119 -0.63 5.04 -17.79
N VAL A 120 0.58 4.76 -18.30
CA VAL A 120 1.34 5.69 -19.15
C VAL A 120 0.60 5.96 -20.46
N ALA A 121 0.06 4.92 -21.11
CA ALA A 121 -0.71 5.05 -22.34
C ALA A 121 -2.01 5.86 -22.16
N ALA A 122 -2.66 5.76 -21.00
CA ALA A 122 -3.82 6.58 -20.64
C ALA A 122 -3.45 8.07 -20.46
N GLY A 123 -2.18 8.39 -20.21
CA GLY A 123 -1.65 9.75 -20.25
C GLY A 123 -1.28 10.37 -18.91
N ILE A 124 -0.96 9.56 -17.88
CA ILE A 124 -0.42 10.11 -16.63
C ILE A 124 0.95 10.74 -16.86
N ASN A 125 1.26 11.78 -16.09
CA ASN A 125 2.55 12.44 -16.07
C ASN A 125 3.43 11.96 -14.91
N ARG A 126 2.83 11.41 -13.84
CA ARG A 126 3.47 10.96 -12.61
C ARG A 126 2.63 9.89 -11.93
N ILE A 127 3.28 8.99 -11.23
CA ILE A 127 2.61 8.08 -10.30
C ILE A 127 3.14 8.32 -8.88
N MET A 128 2.25 8.26 -7.91
CA MET A 128 2.56 8.24 -6.48
C MET A 128 1.96 6.97 -5.88
N THR A 129 2.77 6.18 -5.18
CA THR A 129 2.33 4.90 -4.61
C THR A 129 3.06 4.61 -3.30
N MET A 130 2.62 3.58 -2.57
CA MET A 130 3.23 3.20 -1.29
C MET A 130 3.64 1.73 -1.30
N ASP A 131 4.78 1.41 -0.69
CA ASP A 131 5.28 0.06 -0.41
C ASP A 131 5.03 -0.96 -1.53
N LEU A 132 5.54 -0.69 -2.71
CA LEU A 132 5.49 -1.65 -3.82
C LEU A 132 6.03 -3.01 -3.38
N HIS A 133 5.36 -4.09 -3.79
CA HIS A 133 5.79 -5.46 -3.49
C HIS A 133 7.26 -5.72 -3.85
N ALA A 134 7.69 -5.12 -4.94
CA ALA A 134 9.07 -5.14 -5.40
C ALA A 134 9.46 -3.71 -5.81
N ALA A 135 10.47 -3.13 -5.15
CA ALA A 135 10.88 -1.75 -5.37
C ALA A 135 11.30 -1.46 -6.83
N GLN A 136 11.81 -2.47 -7.54
CA GLN A 136 12.18 -2.38 -8.95
C GLN A 136 11.01 -2.12 -9.90
N ILE A 137 9.74 -2.27 -9.47
CA ILE A 137 8.56 -1.90 -10.26
C ILE A 137 8.61 -0.41 -10.64
N GLN A 138 9.27 0.44 -9.85
CA GLN A 138 9.52 1.84 -10.20
C GLN A 138 10.20 1.97 -11.57
N GLY A 139 11.10 1.05 -11.92
CA GLY A 139 11.77 1.00 -13.22
C GLY A 139 10.89 0.50 -14.37
N PHE A 140 9.62 0.14 -14.13
CA PHE A 140 8.66 -0.19 -15.20
C PHE A 140 8.01 1.05 -15.82
N PHE A 141 8.20 2.21 -15.21
CA PHE A 141 7.67 3.49 -15.66
C PHE A 141 8.79 4.34 -16.27
N ASP A 142 8.50 4.96 -17.41
CA ASP A 142 9.36 5.95 -18.04
C ASP A 142 8.96 7.40 -17.65
N ILE A 143 8.22 7.53 -16.55
CA ILE A 143 7.77 8.78 -15.93
C ILE A 143 8.15 8.79 -14.44
N PRO A 144 8.15 9.97 -13.78
CA PRO A 144 8.44 10.04 -12.35
C PRO A 144 7.54 9.15 -11.50
N VAL A 145 8.16 8.45 -10.53
CA VAL A 145 7.50 7.59 -9.55
C VAL A 145 7.86 8.05 -8.15
N ASP A 146 6.88 8.48 -7.38
CA ASP A 146 7.02 8.74 -5.95
C ASP A 146 6.62 7.49 -5.18
N HIS A 147 7.61 6.76 -4.68
CA HIS A 147 7.41 5.54 -3.91
C HIS A 147 7.52 5.87 -2.43
N LEU A 148 6.37 6.00 -1.75
CA LEU A 148 6.28 6.32 -0.32
C LEU A 148 6.54 5.07 0.52
N ASP A 149 7.12 5.29 1.71
CA ASP A 149 7.49 4.22 2.66
C ASP A 149 6.59 4.34 3.91
N ALA A 150 5.83 3.28 4.21
CA ALA A 150 4.93 3.24 5.35
C ALA A 150 5.66 3.11 6.71
N SER A 151 6.97 2.90 6.74
CA SER A 151 7.74 2.91 7.99
C SER A 151 7.56 4.21 8.76
N ILE A 152 7.37 5.35 8.06
CA ILE A 152 7.07 6.66 8.65
C ILE A 152 5.83 6.61 9.56
N ILE A 153 4.86 5.77 9.21
CA ILE A 153 3.60 5.62 9.95
C ILE A 153 3.74 4.54 11.04
N PHE A 154 4.39 3.43 10.69
CA PHE A 154 4.47 2.28 11.60
C PHE A 154 5.49 2.46 12.73
N VAL A 155 6.66 3.07 12.46
CA VAL A 155 7.72 3.19 13.47
C VAL A 155 7.26 3.99 14.71
N PRO A 156 6.62 5.17 14.59
CA PRO A 156 6.08 5.88 15.75
C PRO A 156 5.07 5.04 16.55
N TYR A 157 4.19 4.31 15.86
CA TYR A 157 3.23 3.43 16.53
C TYR A 157 3.91 2.31 17.30
N ILE A 158 4.86 1.59 16.70
CA ILE A 158 5.61 0.51 17.36
C ILE A 158 6.38 1.06 18.57
N LYS A 159 7.03 2.23 18.45
CA LYS A 159 7.69 2.91 19.58
C LYS A 159 6.71 3.19 20.73
N SER A 160 5.46 3.57 20.41
CA SER A 160 4.41 3.86 21.41
C SER A 160 3.97 2.63 22.22
N LEU A 161 4.14 1.42 21.67
CA LEU A 161 3.82 0.16 22.36
C LEU A 161 4.79 -0.16 23.51
N LYS A 162 5.97 0.49 23.57
CA LYS A 162 6.99 0.33 24.63
C LYS A 162 7.38 -1.13 24.87
N LEU A 163 7.54 -1.92 23.80
CA LEU A 163 7.95 -3.30 23.83
C LEU A 163 9.34 -3.44 24.48
N LYS A 164 9.50 -4.35 25.46
CA LYS A 164 10.72 -4.41 26.29
C LYS A 164 11.91 -5.02 25.56
N ASN A 165 11.68 -6.13 24.88
CA ASN A 165 12.69 -6.91 24.17
C ASN A 165 12.25 -7.07 22.72
N LEU A 166 12.21 -5.96 21.96
CA LEU A 166 11.72 -5.95 20.59
C LEU A 166 12.70 -6.65 19.65
N THR A 167 12.18 -7.62 18.89
CA THR A 167 12.84 -8.22 17.75
C THR A 167 11.92 -8.12 16.53
N ILE A 168 12.50 -7.78 15.40
CA ILE A 168 11.78 -7.69 14.12
C ILE A 168 11.86 -9.04 13.41
N ALA A 169 10.74 -9.49 12.86
CA ALA A 169 10.68 -10.75 12.14
C ALA A 169 10.22 -10.56 10.70
N SER A 170 10.79 -11.37 9.79
CA SER A 170 10.25 -11.53 8.45
C SER A 170 9.46 -12.83 8.35
N PRO A 171 8.23 -12.81 7.79
CA PRO A 171 7.41 -14.03 7.63
C PRO A 171 7.92 -14.94 6.51
N ASP A 172 8.91 -14.50 5.73
CA ASP A 172 9.60 -15.29 4.72
C ASP A 172 10.95 -14.68 4.30
N MET A 173 11.71 -15.41 3.49
CA MET A 173 13.02 -14.94 2.98
C MET A 173 12.90 -13.68 2.11
N GLY A 174 11.80 -13.53 1.35
CA GLY A 174 11.57 -12.39 0.45
C GLY A 174 11.44 -11.06 1.18
N GLY A 175 10.81 -11.05 2.37
CA GLY A 175 10.63 -9.88 3.21
C GLY A 175 11.87 -9.50 4.06
N SER A 176 12.95 -10.27 4.01
CA SER A 176 14.12 -10.09 4.90
C SER A 176 14.77 -8.70 4.79
N TYR A 177 14.81 -8.12 3.60
CA TYR A 177 15.32 -6.76 3.40
C TYR A 177 14.46 -5.72 4.13
N ARG A 178 13.13 -5.82 4.02
CA ARG A 178 12.16 -4.94 4.69
C ARG A 178 12.30 -5.06 6.21
N ALA A 179 12.34 -6.28 6.75
CA ALA A 179 12.55 -6.52 8.17
C ALA A 179 13.86 -5.90 8.69
N ARG A 180 14.97 -6.04 7.95
CA ARG A 180 16.25 -5.40 8.30
C ARG A 180 16.17 -3.87 8.31
N THR A 181 15.42 -3.28 7.37
CA THR A 181 15.23 -1.83 7.33
C THR A 181 14.45 -1.35 8.55
N PHE A 182 13.38 -2.05 8.92
CA PHE A 182 12.63 -1.74 10.15
C PHE A 182 13.48 -1.90 11.41
N ALA A 183 14.26 -2.98 11.52
CA ALA A 183 15.09 -3.25 12.68
C ALA A 183 16.08 -2.11 12.99
N LYS A 184 16.60 -1.42 11.98
CA LYS A 184 17.49 -0.28 12.14
C LYS A 184 16.86 0.87 12.94
N PHE A 185 15.55 1.13 12.80
CA PHE A 185 14.85 2.19 13.53
C PHE A 185 14.75 1.93 15.05
N PHE A 186 14.91 0.67 15.45
CA PHE A 186 14.79 0.21 16.83
C PHE A 186 16.09 -0.31 17.42
N ASN A 187 17.16 -0.37 16.64
CA ASN A 187 18.40 -1.08 16.98
C ASN A 187 18.11 -2.52 17.47
N ALA A 188 17.18 -3.20 16.77
CA ALA A 188 16.67 -4.52 17.13
C ALA A 188 17.30 -5.62 16.27
N GLU A 189 17.30 -6.85 16.81
CA GLU A 189 17.68 -8.05 16.09
C GLU A 189 16.64 -8.41 15.02
N VAL A 190 17.05 -9.24 14.05
CA VAL A 190 16.17 -9.74 12.99
C VAL A 190 16.15 -11.26 12.97
N VAL A 191 14.95 -11.82 13.01
CA VAL A 191 14.71 -13.25 12.80
C VAL A 191 13.91 -13.48 11.51
N ILE A 192 14.06 -14.66 10.91
CA ILE A 192 13.42 -14.97 9.63
C ILE A 192 12.70 -16.29 9.71
N CYS A 193 11.43 -16.31 9.28
CA CYS A 193 10.69 -17.54 9.07
C CYS A 193 10.93 -18.02 7.63
N ASP A 194 11.70 -19.09 7.46
CA ASP A 194 11.89 -19.71 6.14
C ASP A 194 10.75 -20.69 5.86
N LYS A 195 9.98 -20.43 4.80
CA LYS A 195 8.83 -21.26 4.42
C LYS A 195 9.13 -22.07 3.17
N ARG A 196 8.86 -23.37 3.23
CA ARG A 196 8.81 -24.25 2.06
C ARG A 196 7.36 -24.44 1.63
N ARG A 197 7.08 -24.20 0.35
CA ARG A 197 5.75 -24.35 -0.24
C ARG A 197 5.67 -25.65 -1.02
N LYS A 198 4.58 -26.40 -0.82
CA LYS A 198 4.24 -27.56 -1.65
C LYS A 198 3.48 -27.14 -2.92
N ARG A 199 2.61 -26.13 -2.79
CA ARG A 199 1.84 -25.50 -3.88
C ARG A 199 1.62 -24.01 -3.54
N ALA A 200 1.09 -23.25 -4.52
CA ALA A 200 0.68 -21.87 -4.27
C ALA A 200 -0.33 -21.83 -3.10
N ASN A 201 -0.08 -20.96 -2.11
CA ASN A 201 -0.86 -20.79 -0.87
C ASN A 201 -0.87 -21.97 0.12
N GLU A 202 -0.08 -23.05 -0.11
CA GLU A 202 0.03 -24.19 0.79
C GLU A 202 1.46 -24.29 1.34
N ILE A 203 1.62 -23.99 2.64
CA ILE A 203 2.91 -24.06 3.34
C ILE A 203 3.07 -25.50 3.88
N GLU A 204 4.12 -26.20 3.42
CA GLU A 204 4.47 -27.55 3.85
C GLU A 204 5.19 -27.54 5.21
N SER A 205 6.18 -26.64 5.34
CA SER A 205 6.94 -26.47 6.58
C SER A 205 7.42 -25.03 6.71
N MET A 206 7.67 -24.62 7.95
CA MET A 206 8.25 -23.31 8.27
C MET A 206 9.33 -23.52 9.33
N THR A 207 10.49 -22.93 9.14
CA THR A 207 11.63 -23.00 10.07
C THR A 207 11.99 -21.59 10.51
N LEU A 208 12.25 -21.41 11.80
CA LEU A 208 12.70 -20.14 12.37
C LEU A 208 14.23 -20.08 12.38
N ILE A 209 14.78 -19.00 11.87
CA ILE A 209 16.21 -18.66 11.89
C ILE A 209 16.40 -17.49 12.84
N GLY A 210 17.12 -17.71 13.94
CA GLY A 210 17.34 -16.76 15.04
C GLY A 210 16.66 -17.21 16.33
N ASP A 211 16.90 -16.48 17.43
CA ASP A 211 16.32 -16.72 18.74
C ASP A 211 15.20 -15.72 19.03
N VAL A 212 14.11 -16.20 19.63
CA VAL A 212 12.93 -15.37 19.98
C VAL A 212 12.53 -15.54 21.44
N THR A 213 13.31 -16.29 22.23
CA THR A 213 12.98 -16.65 23.61
C THR A 213 12.82 -15.40 24.49
N GLY A 214 11.63 -15.23 25.08
CA GLY A 214 11.32 -14.10 25.95
C GLY A 214 11.22 -12.75 25.25
N GLN A 215 11.13 -12.72 23.92
CA GLN A 215 11.12 -11.49 23.14
C GLN A 215 9.70 -11.09 22.69
N ASP A 216 9.49 -9.80 22.49
CA ASP A 216 8.32 -9.23 21.83
C ASP A 216 8.60 -9.13 20.34
N ILE A 217 7.87 -9.87 19.52
CA ILE A 217 8.14 -9.98 18.08
C ILE A 217 7.17 -9.12 17.28
N VAL A 218 7.71 -8.39 16.29
CA VAL A 218 6.92 -7.69 15.28
C VAL A 218 7.29 -8.24 13.90
N LEU A 219 6.36 -9.00 13.31
CA LEU A 219 6.41 -9.48 11.92
C LEU A 219 6.16 -8.32 10.97
N ILE A 220 7.01 -8.15 9.95
CA ILE A 220 6.87 -7.08 8.94
C ILE A 220 6.63 -7.68 7.56
N ASP A 221 5.54 -7.27 6.92
CA ASP A 221 5.22 -7.65 5.54
C ASP A 221 4.64 -6.45 4.77
N ASP A 222 4.55 -6.53 3.43
CA ASP A 222 3.89 -5.52 2.60
C ASP A 222 2.40 -5.81 2.38
N ILE A 223 2.04 -7.06 2.17
CA ILE A 223 0.67 -7.48 1.82
C ILE A 223 0.18 -8.59 2.76
N CYS A 224 -0.91 -8.34 3.46
CA CYS A 224 -1.67 -9.39 4.14
C CYS A 224 -2.86 -9.80 3.27
N ASP A 225 -2.75 -10.95 2.59
CA ASP A 225 -3.83 -11.47 1.73
C ASP A 225 -4.77 -12.40 2.52
N THR A 226 -4.44 -13.67 2.69
CA THR A 226 -5.27 -14.64 3.43
C THR A 226 -4.91 -14.75 4.91
N ALA A 227 -3.93 -13.99 5.38
CA ALA A 227 -3.33 -14.02 6.72
C ALA A 227 -2.65 -15.36 7.10
N GLY A 228 -2.73 -16.40 6.28
CA GLY A 228 -2.23 -17.73 6.61
C GLY A 228 -0.72 -17.78 6.87
N THR A 229 0.10 -17.01 6.14
CA THR A 229 1.55 -16.94 6.39
C THR A 229 1.86 -16.29 7.73
N LEU A 230 1.21 -15.16 8.03
CA LEU A 230 1.40 -14.43 9.30
C LEU A 230 0.94 -15.27 10.50
N ALA A 231 -0.21 -15.92 10.40
CA ALA A 231 -0.73 -16.78 11.46
C ALA A 231 0.20 -17.97 11.76
N LYS A 232 0.72 -18.64 10.73
CA LYS A 232 1.66 -19.76 10.88
C LYS A 232 3.01 -19.30 11.43
N ALA A 233 3.53 -18.15 10.95
CA ALA A 233 4.75 -17.57 11.48
C ALA A 233 4.60 -17.20 12.96
N ALA A 234 3.49 -16.58 13.33
CA ALA A 234 3.19 -16.24 14.71
C ALA A 234 3.10 -17.47 15.61
N ALA A 235 2.43 -18.53 15.18
CA ALA A 235 2.33 -19.78 15.92
C ALA A 235 3.71 -20.41 16.17
N LEU A 236 4.55 -20.50 15.12
CA LEU A 236 5.91 -21.01 15.24
C LEU A 236 6.76 -20.18 16.22
N ILE A 237 6.68 -18.86 16.13
CA ILE A 237 7.42 -17.92 16.98
C ILE A 237 7.02 -18.08 18.44
N MET A 238 5.70 -18.18 18.72
CA MET A 238 5.20 -18.43 20.08
C MET A 238 5.61 -19.80 20.61
N GLU A 239 5.58 -20.84 19.78
CA GLU A 239 6.06 -22.19 20.11
C GLU A 239 7.55 -22.21 20.50
N ARG A 240 8.33 -21.28 19.91
CA ARG A 240 9.76 -21.10 20.21
C ARG A 240 10.03 -20.18 21.41
N GLY A 241 9.00 -19.82 22.17
CA GLY A 241 9.14 -19.14 23.46
C GLY A 241 9.12 -17.62 23.41
N ALA A 242 8.61 -17.00 22.35
CA ALA A 242 8.38 -15.56 22.33
C ALA A 242 7.33 -15.13 23.36
N SER A 243 7.45 -13.91 23.90
CA SER A 243 6.51 -13.33 24.86
C SER A 243 5.23 -12.84 24.20
N SER A 244 5.34 -12.25 23.02
CA SER A 244 4.20 -11.80 22.23
C SER A 244 4.56 -11.71 20.74
N VAL A 245 3.56 -11.82 19.87
CA VAL A 245 3.74 -11.63 18.42
C VAL A 245 2.69 -10.66 17.88
N ARG A 246 3.14 -9.63 17.21
CA ARG A 246 2.34 -8.69 16.42
C ARG A 246 2.76 -8.75 14.97
N ALA A 247 1.90 -8.28 14.08
CA ALA A 247 2.25 -8.13 12.67
C ALA A 247 1.99 -6.71 12.19
N VAL A 248 2.84 -6.21 11.31
CA VAL A 248 2.68 -4.96 10.59
C VAL A 248 2.61 -5.27 9.11
N CYS A 249 1.62 -4.73 8.42
CA CYS A 249 1.43 -4.95 7.00
C CYS A 249 0.83 -3.72 6.33
N THR A 250 1.46 -3.23 5.29
CA THR A 250 1.02 -2.00 4.62
C THR A 250 -0.35 -2.18 3.96
N HIS A 251 -0.55 -3.27 3.21
CA HIS A 251 -1.72 -3.46 2.38
C HIS A 251 -2.63 -4.58 2.90
N PRO A 252 -3.76 -4.24 3.56
CA PRO A 252 -4.70 -5.22 4.08
C PRO A 252 -5.66 -5.71 2.99
N VAL A 253 -5.21 -6.60 2.12
CA VAL A 253 -6.09 -7.23 1.11
C VAL A 253 -7.18 -8.06 1.78
N LEU A 254 -6.83 -8.79 2.82
CA LEU A 254 -7.71 -9.57 3.72
C LEU A 254 -8.79 -10.34 2.95
N SER A 255 -8.35 -11.15 1.99
CA SER A 255 -9.22 -11.95 1.14
C SER A 255 -9.63 -13.28 1.77
N GLY A 256 -10.71 -13.86 1.23
CA GLY A 256 -11.19 -15.17 1.63
C GLY A 256 -11.49 -15.25 3.13
N LYS A 257 -10.85 -16.18 3.84
CA LYS A 257 -11.01 -16.42 5.28
C LYS A 257 -10.00 -15.64 6.16
N ALA A 258 -9.44 -14.53 5.67
CA ALA A 258 -8.38 -13.82 6.39
C ALA A 258 -8.80 -13.39 7.79
N TYR A 259 -10.02 -12.86 7.96
CA TYR A 259 -10.54 -12.44 9.27
C TYR A 259 -10.67 -13.61 10.24
N GLU A 260 -11.27 -14.72 9.79
CA GLU A 260 -11.37 -15.96 10.59
C GLU A 260 -9.98 -16.49 10.98
N THR A 261 -9.02 -16.45 10.05
CA THR A 261 -7.64 -16.86 10.30
C THR A 261 -6.96 -15.98 11.33
N LEU A 262 -7.15 -14.66 11.27
CA LEU A 262 -6.59 -13.71 12.23
C LEU A 262 -7.20 -13.90 13.64
N GLU A 263 -8.51 -14.02 13.73
CA GLU A 263 -9.21 -14.20 15.01
C GLU A 263 -8.78 -15.47 15.73
N ASN A 264 -8.59 -16.56 14.98
CA ASN A 264 -8.12 -17.84 15.52
C ASN A 264 -6.59 -17.92 15.71
N SER A 265 -5.83 -16.89 15.31
CA SER A 265 -4.38 -16.88 15.44
C SER A 265 -3.92 -16.45 16.83
N VAL A 266 -2.66 -16.74 17.13
CA VAL A 266 -1.97 -16.26 18.34
C VAL A 266 -1.45 -14.83 18.23
N LEU A 267 -1.68 -14.15 17.10
CA LEU A 267 -1.32 -12.74 16.94
C LEU A 267 -2.04 -11.88 17.98
N THR A 268 -1.29 -11.02 18.65
CA THR A 268 -1.85 -10.02 19.55
C THR A 268 -2.63 -8.96 18.76
N GLU A 269 -2.05 -8.48 17.66
CA GLU A 269 -2.69 -7.55 16.74
C GLU A 269 -2.04 -7.60 15.36
N LEU A 270 -2.79 -7.25 14.33
CA LEU A 270 -2.33 -6.92 12.99
C LEU A 270 -2.47 -5.41 12.78
N ILE A 271 -1.35 -4.71 12.62
CA ILE A 271 -1.32 -3.27 12.37
C ILE A 271 -1.23 -3.08 10.84
N VAL A 272 -2.19 -2.35 10.27
CA VAL A 272 -2.28 -2.12 8.82
C VAL A 272 -2.48 -0.64 8.51
N THR A 273 -2.41 -0.29 7.22
CA THR A 273 -2.80 1.03 6.76
C THR A 273 -4.20 1.04 6.12
N ASP A 274 -4.68 2.23 5.78
CA ASP A 274 -5.93 2.43 5.03
C ASP A 274 -5.73 2.52 3.51
N THR A 275 -4.64 1.98 2.97
CA THR A 275 -4.39 1.87 1.51
C THR A 275 -5.43 1.03 0.79
N ILE A 276 -6.06 0.10 1.48
CA ILE A 276 -7.25 -0.65 1.07
C ILE A 276 -8.26 -0.57 2.21
N GLY A 277 -9.50 -0.19 1.89
CA GLY A 277 -10.57 -0.15 2.88
C GLY A 277 -10.89 -1.53 3.44
N LEU A 278 -11.01 -1.65 4.77
CA LEU A 278 -11.40 -2.90 5.41
C LEU A 278 -12.85 -3.25 5.09
N LYS A 279 -13.12 -4.51 4.79
CA LYS A 279 -14.47 -5.04 4.55
C LYS A 279 -15.26 -5.26 5.86
N HIS A 280 -14.56 -5.62 6.92
CA HIS A 280 -15.12 -5.88 8.24
C HIS A 280 -14.24 -5.24 9.32
N GLN A 281 -14.85 -4.89 10.44
CA GLN A 281 -14.11 -4.51 11.64
C GLN A 281 -13.66 -5.77 12.38
N SER A 282 -12.50 -5.73 13.01
CA SER A 282 -11.98 -6.78 13.88
C SER A 282 -11.14 -6.14 14.99
N ASP A 283 -11.31 -6.59 16.22
CA ASP A 283 -10.54 -6.10 17.37
C ASP A 283 -9.04 -6.40 17.26
N LYS A 284 -8.69 -7.38 16.43
CA LYS A 284 -7.29 -7.73 16.14
C LYS A 284 -6.64 -6.88 15.05
N VAL A 285 -7.40 -6.01 14.37
CA VAL A 285 -6.89 -5.22 13.25
C VAL A 285 -6.86 -3.74 13.61
N LYS A 286 -5.66 -3.20 13.76
CA LYS A 286 -5.42 -1.76 13.99
C LYS A 286 -5.11 -1.07 12.66
N VAL A 287 -5.90 -0.07 12.30
CA VAL A 287 -5.67 0.72 11.08
C VAL A 287 -4.98 2.04 11.43
N LEU A 288 -3.89 2.33 10.74
CA LEU A 288 -3.20 3.62 10.77
C LEU A 288 -3.43 4.33 9.44
N SER A 289 -3.75 5.63 9.50
CA SER A 289 -4.05 6.37 8.28
C SER A 289 -2.79 6.79 7.54
N THR A 290 -2.83 6.67 6.22
CA THR A 290 -1.79 7.14 5.29
C THR A 290 -2.08 8.56 4.78
N ALA A 291 -3.20 9.15 5.16
CA ALA A 291 -3.71 10.39 4.58
C ALA A 291 -2.73 11.56 4.68
N ASP A 292 -2.16 11.79 5.86
CA ASP A 292 -1.21 12.90 6.07
C ASP A 292 0.06 12.76 5.23
N LEU A 293 0.53 11.52 5.05
CA LEU A 293 1.72 11.27 4.24
C LEU A 293 1.44 11.52 2.76
N PHE A 294 0.31 11.03 2.23
CA PHE A 294 -0.10 11.31 0.86
C PHE A 294 -0.36 12.81 0.64
N ALA A 295 -1.05 13.48 1.57
CA ALA A 295 -1.31 14.91 1.47
C ALA A 295 -0.02 15.74 1.42
N LYS A 296 0.95 15.45 2.29
CA LYS A 296 2.27 16.10 2.28
C LYS A 296 3.05 15.80 0.99
N ALA A 297 2.96 14.58 0.47
CA ALA A 297 3.61 14.22 -0.77
C ALA A 297 2.98 14.98 -1.96
N ILE A 298 1.66 15.09 -2.03
CA ILE A 298 0.94 15.88 -3.04
C ILE A 298 1.34 17.36 -2.94
N MET A 299 1.40 17.91 -1.73
CA MET A 299 1.81 19.29 -1.47
C MET A 299 3.24 19.54 -1.99
N ASN A 300 4.19 18.65 -1.63
CA ASN A 300 5.58 18.77 -2.10
C ASN A 300 5.70 18.67 -3.62
N VAL A 301 4.92 17.81 -4.29
CA VAL A 301 4.91 17.72 -5.76
C VAL A 301 4.42 19.03 -6.37
N ASN A 302 3.32 19.58 -5.85
CA ASN A 302 2.74 20.83 -6.35
C ASN A 302 3.66 22.04 -6.11
N GLU A 303 4.33 22.10 -4.97
CA GLU A 303 5.20 23.21 -4.55
C GLU A 303 6.66 23.02 -5.01
N HIS A 304 6.94 22.00 -5.82
CA HIS A 304 8.30 21.62 -6.26
C HIS A 304 9.25 21.32 -5.09
N GLY A 305 8.69 20.87 -3.96
CA GLY A 305 9.42 20.45 -2.77
C GLY A 305 10.01 19.06 -2.90
N SER A 306 10.84 18.68 -1.91
CA SER A 306 11.50 17.39 -1.89
C SER A 306 10.64 16.31 -1.22
N ILE A 307 10.31 15.24 -1.94
CA ILE A 307 9.65 14.05 -1.39
C ILE A 307 10.55 13.30 -0.41
N SER A 308 11.87 13.27 -0.64
CA SER A 308 12.81 12.53 0.22
C SER A 308 12.89 13.05 1.66
N GLN A 309 12.48 14.28 1.92
CA GLN A 309 12.38 14.81 3.28
C GLN A 309 11.28 14.13 4.10
N LEU A 310 10.27 13.56 3.44
CA LEU A 310 9.16 12.86 4.10
C LEU A 310 9.58 11.50 4.69
N PHE A 311 10.76 10.96 4.29
CA PHE A 311 11.22 9.64 4.74
C PHE A 311 12.12 9.68 5.98
N LYS A 312 12.28 10.83 6.62
CA LYS A 312 13.01 10.94 7.87
C LYS A 312 12.08 10.56 9.03
N VAL A 313 12.34 9.40 9.65
CA VAL A 313 11.73 9.03 10.93
C VAL A 313 12.54 9.69 12.03
N GLU A 314 11.91 10.57 12.82
CA GLU A 314 12.52 11.17 14.02
C GLU A 314 12.58 10.18 15.20
#